data_f1b74a3a9a501403c3cd916d6016695f
#
_entry.id   f1b74a3a9a501403c3cd916d6016695f
#
_cell.length_a   1.000
_cell.length_b   1.000
_cell.length_c   1.000
_cell.angle_alpha   90.00
_cell.angle_beta   90.00
_cell.angle_gamma   90.00
#
_symmetry.space_group_name_H-M   'P 1'
#
loop_
_entity.id
_entity.type
_entity.pdbx_description
1 polymer ?
#
loop_
_entity_poly.entity_id
_entity_poly.type
_entity_poly.pdbx_seq_one_letter_code
_entity_poly.pdbx_strand_id
1 'polypeptide(L)'
;DGQLKHRLILDCRVSGTNSSTTKWERIVLPNVGDVISYVTHLKKRTENDEPVWFYVCDFTDAFYKVPLDPMEQRFSVFQYRGEVYVYNRVAQGSLDGPSLYGRLSSFIGRCTQSLLDPNEARTQIYTDDPIISILATEKRAKFLMAIVTMAWLALGFDMAFHKAQFGH
;
A
#
# COMPACT_ATOMS: atom_id res chain seq x y z
N ASP A 1 13.14 -4.15 20.28
CA ASP A 1 13.37 -5.57 19.96
C ASP A 1 14.20 -5.64 18.69
N GLY A 2 15.51 -5.97 18.86
CA GLY A 2 16.48 -6.05 17.77
C GLY A 2 16.38 -7.37 16.96
N GLN A 3 15.19 -7.82 16.60
CA GLN A 3 15.06 -8.96 15.71
C GLN A 3 15.52 -8.58 14.30
N LEU A 4 16.55 -9.27 13.81
CA LEU A 4 17.01 -9.18 12.44
C LEU A 4 15.86 -9.61 11.50
N LYS A 5 15.31 -8.65 10.77
CA LYS A 5 14.29 -8.94 9.74
C LYS A 5 15.02 -9.37 8.46
N HIS A 6 14.96 -10.66 8.14
CA HIS A 6 15.46 -11.17 6.87
C HIS A 6 14.41 -10.96 5.76
N ARG A 7 14.84 -10.41 4.63
CA ARG A 7 14.02 -10.30 3.41
C ARG A 7 14.70 -11.09 2.31
N LEU A 8 13.97 -12.02 1.70
CA LEU A 8 14.44 -12.71 0.52
C LEU A 8 14.18 -11.82 -0.70
N ILE A 9 15.25 -11.38 -1.34
CA ILE A 9 15.19 -10.56 -2.55
C ILE A 9 15.72 -11.39 -3.71
N LEU A 10 14.91 -11.54 -4.76
CA LEU A 10 15.31 -12.23 -5.97
C LEU A 10 16.12 -11.27 -6.86
N ASP A 11 17.37 -11.62 -7.17
CA ASP A 11 18.18 -10.82 -8.10
C ASP A 11 17.80 -11.15 -9.56
N CYS A 12 16.71 -10.54 -10.00
CA CYS A 12 16.23 -10.68 -11.37
C CYS A 12 17.08 -9.97 -12.42
N ARG A 13 18.14 -9.24 -12.02
CA ARG A 13 19.10 -8.62 -12.95
C ARG A 13 20.13 -9.64 -13.40
N VAL A 14 20.72 -10.36 -12.43
CA VAL A 14 21.72 -11.41 -12.72
C VAL A 14 21.12 -12.54 -13.53
N SER A 15 19.88 -12.96 -13.23
CA SER A 15 19.17 -13.99 -13.99
C SER A 15 18.75 -13.59 -15.40
N GLY A 16 18.83 -12.29 -15.75
CA GLY A 16 18.35 -11.76 -17.02
C GLY A 16 16.83 -11.61 -17.12
N THR A 17 16.07 -11.97 -16.09
CA THR A 17 14.60 -11.87 -16.07
C THR A 17 14.14 -10.43 -16.29
N ASN A 18 14.75 -9.47 -15.59
CA ASN A 18 14.39 -8.07 -15.73
C ASN A 18 14.70 -7.49 -17.13
N SER A 19 15.75 -7.96 -17.80
CA SER A 19 16.08 -7.51 -19.18
C SER A 19 15.16 -8.11 -20.25
N SER A 20 14.50 -9.22 -19.92
CA SER A 20 13.51 -9.88 -20.81
C SER A 20 12.08 -9.39 -20.54
N THR A 21 11.88 -8.55 -19.50
CA THR A 21 10.57 -8.02 -19.13
C THR A 21 10.33 -6.68 -19.83
N THR A 22 9.21 -6.57 -20.54
CA THR A 22 8.77 -5.31 -21.16
C THR A 22 7.81 -4.57 -20.26
N LYS A 23 8.13 -3.33 -19.90
CA LYS A 23 7.29 -2.48 -19.06
C LYS A 23 6.43 -1.56 -19.92
N TRP A 24 5.11 -1.75 -19.89
CA TRP A 24 4.15 -0.99 -20.69
C TRP A 24 3.58 0.22 -19.97
N GLU A 25 3.63 0.24 -18.64
CA GLU A 25 2.97 1.23 -17.82
C GLU A 25 3.93 1.94 -16.87
N ARG A 26 3.61 3.18 -16.58
CA ARG A 26 4.27 3.98 -15.55
C ARG A 26 3.30 4.18 -14.38
N ILE A 27 3.75 3.88 -13.18
CA ILE A 27 3.00 4.18 -11.97
C ILE A 27 3.11 5.69 -11.69
N VAL A 28 1.97 6.31 -11.38
CA VAL A 28 1.92 7.64 -10.78
C VAL A 28 1.46 7.46 -9.33
N LEU A 29 2.35 7.77 -8.40
CA LEU A 29 2.08 7.69 -6.97
C LEU A 29 1.66 9.08 -6.45
N PRO A 30 0.76 9.14 -5.45
CA PRO A 30 0.49 10.38 -4.76
C PRO A 30 1.77 10.90 -4.09
N ASN A 31 1.87 12.20 -3.93
CA ASN A 31 2.99 12.85 -3.27
C ASN A 31 2.49 13.73 -2.12
N VAL A 32 3.41 14.25 -1.32
CA VAL A 32 3.08 15.12 -0.17
C VAL A 32 2.28 16.34 -0.60
N GLY A 33 2.55 16.89 -1.80
CA GLY A 33 1.79 18.01 -2.36
C GLY A 33 0.32 17.71 -2.55
N ASP A 34 -0.02 16.46 -2.93
CA ASP A 34 -1.42 16.01 -3.07
C ASP A 34 -2.11 15.99 -1.70
N VAL A 35 -1.42 15.52 -0.66
CA VAL A 35 -1.94 15.55 0.74
C VAL A 35 -2.18 16.99 1.19
N ILE A 36 -1.20 17.87 1.02
CA ILE A 36 -1.29 19.30 1.41
C ILE A 36 -2.44 19.99 0.66
N SER A 37 -2.53 19.78 -0.65
CA SER A 37 -3.58 20.34 -1.49
C SER A 37 -4.98 19.93 -1.00
N TYR A 38 -5.13 18.64 -0.69
CA TYR A 38 -6.40 18.13 -0.20
C TYR A 38 -6.77 18.67 1.19
N VAL A 39 -5.82 18.66 2.14
CA VAL A 39 -6.04 19.22 3.49
C VAL A 39 -6.40 20.71 3.41
N THR A 40 -5.72 21.46 2.54
CA THR A 40 -6.03 22.87 2.30
C THR A 40 -7.44 23.06 1.74
N HIS A 41 -7.85 22.18 0.80
CA HIS A 41 -9.19 22.19 0.24
C HIS A 41 -10.26 21.91 1.28
N LEU A 42 -10.05 20.90 2.14
CA LEU A 42 -10.97 20.57 3.24
C LEU A 42 -11.15 21.76 4.20
N LYS A 43 -10.03 22.35 4.66
CA LYS A 43 -10.07 23.47 5.61
C LYS A 43 -10.76 24.73 5.05
N LYS A 44 -10.65 24.98 3.76
CA LYS A 44 -11.34 26.11 3.12
C LYS A 44 -12.87 25.97 3.05
N ARG A 45 -13.38 24.76 3.18
CA ARG A 45 -14.83 24.46 3.03
C ARG A 45 -15.58 24.42 4.35
N THR A 46 -14.88 24.42 5.47
CA THR A 46 -15.49 24.41 6.80
C THR A 46 -15.26 25.75 7.51
N GLU A 47 -16.33 26.30 8.03
CA GLU A 47 -16.27 27.46 8.95
C GLU A 47 -15.87 27.04 10.36
N ASN A 48 -15.89 25.73 10.64
CA ASN A 48 -15.52 25.16 11.94
C ASN A 48 -14.01 24.95 12.01
N ASP A 49 -13.41 25.29 13.14
CA ASP A 49 -11.97 25.07 13.41
C ASP A 49 -11.68 23.63 13.83
N GLU A 50 -12.31 22.65 13.16
CA GLU A 50 -12.05 21.24 13.40
C GLU A 50 -10.64 20.86 12.95
N PRO A 51 -9.92 20.05 13.75
CA PRO A 51 -8.60 19.58 13.38
C PRO A 51 -8.66 18.58 12.22
N VAL A 52 -7.60 18.54 11.43
CA VAL A 52 -7.39 17.48 10.45
C VAL A 52 -6.57 16.38 11.12
N TRP A 53 -7.17 15.20 11.27
CA TRP A 53 -6.52 14.00 11.77
C TRP A 53 -5.86 13.23 10.64
N PHE A 54 -4.71 12.66 10.92
CA PHE A 54 -4.01 11.77 10.00
C PHE A 54 -3.97 10.38 10.60
N TYR A 55 -4.29 9.39 9.77
CA TYR A 55 -4.06 8.00 10.07
C TYR A 55 -3.09 7.43 9.03
N VAL A 56 -1.94 6.98 9.49
CA VAL A 56 -0.87 6.40 8.67
C VAL A 56 -0.60 5.00 9.17
N CYS A 57 -0.45 4.05 8.26
CA CYS A 57 -0.06 2.68 8.60
C CYS A 57 0.79 2.08 7.47
N ASP A 58 1.20 0.83 7.64
CA ASP A 58 2.04 0.08 6.70
C ASP A 58 1.40 -1.31 6.48
N PHE A 59 1.20 -1.71 5.23
CA PHE A 59 0.74 -3.06 4.90
C PHE A 59 1.89 -4.05 4.98
N THR A 60 1.68 -5.11 5.75
CA THR A 60 2.69 -6.17 5.91
C THR A 60 2.76 -7.03 4.65
N ASP A 61 3.99 -7.29 4.20
CA ASP A 61 4.29 -8.21 3.10
C ASP A 61 3.52 -7.90 1.80
N ALA A 62 3.38 -6.61 1.51
CA ALA A 62 2.55 -6.04 0.46
C ALA A 62 2.70 -6.73 -0.90
N PHE A 63 3.93 -6.91 -1.40
CA PHE A 63 4.19 -7.56 -2.68
C PHE A 63 3.75 -9.03 -2.72
N TYR A 64 3.87 -9.73 -1.59
CA TYR A 64 3.44 -11.12 -1.48
C TYR A 64 1.91 -11.30 -1.43
N LYS A 65 1.15 -10.21 -1.40
CA LYS A 65 -0.31 -10.26 -1.57
C LYS A 65 -0.74 -10.44 -3.02
N VAL A 66 0.15 -10.16 -3.99
CA VAL A 66 -0.14 -10.29 -5.42
C VAL A 66 0.22 -11.69 -5.90
N PRO A 67 -0.76 -12.55 -6.28
CA PRO A 67 -0.48 -13.87 -6.85
C PRO A 67 0.12 -13.73 -8.26
N LEU A 68 1.03 -14.64 -8.59
CA LEU A 68 1.50 -14.81 -9.96
C LEU A 68 0.62 -15.81 -10.70
N ASP A 69 0.31 -15.51 -11.96
CA ASP A 69 -0.31 -16.48 -12.85
C ASP A 69 0.55 -17.75 -12.93
N PRO A 70 -0.04 -18.97 -12.90
CA PRO A 70 0.72 -20.21 -13.00
C PRO A 70 1.69 -20.26 -14.20
N MET A 71 1.33 -19.63 -15.32
CA MET A 71 2.20 -19.54 -16.50
C MET A 71 3.41 -18.64 -16.29
N GLU A 72 3.31 -17.64 -15.40
CA GLU A 72 4.38 -16.71 -15.06
C GLU A 72 5.32 -17.25 -13.97
N GLN A 73 4.85 -18.18 -13.15
CA GLN A 73 5.64 -18.77 -12.05
C GLN A 73 6.93 -19.43 -12.54
N ARG A 74 6.93 -20.00 -13.74
CA ARG A 74 8.12 -20.61 -14.37
C ARG A 74 9.30 -19.65 -14.55
N PHE A 75 9.06 -18.34 -14.57
CA PHE A 75 10.09 -17.31 -14.66
C PHE A 75 10.57 -16.81 -13.28
N SER A 76 9.94 -17.30 -12.20
CA SER A 76 10.21 -16.91 -10.83
C SER A 76 10.79 -18.08 -10.02
N VAL A 77 11.72 -18.81 -10.63
CA VAL A 77 12.40 -19.97 -10.06
C VAL A 77 13.75 -19.56 -9.50
N PHE A 78 14.11 -20.06 -8.33
CA PHE A 78 15.42 -19.85 -7.74
C PHE A 78 15.91 -21.12 -7.02
N GLN A 79 17.24 -21.22 -6.87
CA GLN A 79 17.87 -22.32 -6.16
C GLN A 79 18.44 -21.84 -4.82
N TYR A 80 18.18 -22.60 -3.78
CA TYR A 80 18.76 -22.35 -2.46
C TYR A 80 19.15 -23.67 -1.80
N ARG A 81 20.41 -23.79 -1.36
CA ARG A 81 20.97 -24.99 -0.73
C ARG A 81 20.74 -26.30 -1.51
N GLY A 82 20.82 -26.24 -2.83
CA GLY A 82 20.62 -27.38 -3.73
C GLY A 82 19.16 -27.70 -4.07
N GLU A 83 18.21 -27.10 -3.38
CA GLU A 83 16.78 -27.24 -3.64
C GLU A 83 16.27 -26.15 -4.58
N VAL A 84 15.26 -26.47 -5.39
CA VAL A 84 14.61 -25.55 -6.33
C VAL A 84 13.28 -25.08 -5.76
N TYR A 85 13.10 -23.78 -5.77
CA TYR A 85 11.90 -23.11 -5.27
C TYR A 85 11.26 -22.27 -6.37
N VAL A 86 9.94 -22.14 -6.31
CA VAL A 86 9.16 -21.34 -7.25
C VAL A 86 8.36 -20.31 -6.46
N TYR A 87 8.48 -19.03 -6.82
CA TYR A 87 7.59 -18.02 -6.29
C TYR A 87 6.20 -18.14 -6.92
N ASN A 88 5.18 -18.25 -6.10
CA ASN A 88 3.78 -18.17 -6.52
C ASN A 88 3.15 -16.78 -6.28
N ARG A 89 3.96 -15.85 -5.80
CA ARG A 89 3.62 -14.45 -5.53
C ARG A 89 4.66 -13.53 -6.15
N VAL A 90 4.31 -12.26 -6.31
CA VAL A 90 5.25 -11.26 -6.81
C VAL A 90 6.45 -11.14 -5.87
N ALA A 91 7.64 -11.42 -6.39
CA ALA A 91 8.88 -11.36 -5.63
C ALA A 91 9.41 -9.92 -5.55
N GLN A 92 10.03 -9.58 -4.42
CA GLN A 92 10.84 -8.38 -4.33
C GLN A 92 12.06 -8.51 -5.24
N GLY A 93 12.27 -7.52 -6.11
CA GLY A 93 13.36 -7.51 -7.09
C GLY A 93 12.90 -7.68 -8.54
N SER A 94 11.64 -8.11 -8.79
CA SER A 94 11.08 -8.13 -10.13
C SER A 94 10.83 -6.70 -10.66
N LEU A 95 11.09 -6.48 -11.96
CA LEU A 95 10.92 -5.18 -12.62
C LEU A 95 9.46 -4.68 -12.57
N ASP A 96 8.51 -5.59 -12.77
CA ASP A 96 7.08 -5.29 -12.79
C ASP A 96 6.40 -5.34 -11.42
N GLY A 97 7.10 -5.81 -10.40
CA GLY A 97 6.57 -5.91 -9.04
C GLY A 97 5.89 -4.63 -8.56
N PRO A 98 6.55 -3.47 -8.63
CA PRO A 98 5.95 -2.19 -8.25
C PRO A 98 4.70 -1.84 -9.05
N SER A 99 4.66 -2.15 -10.37
CA SER A 99 3.50 -1.87 -11.23
C SER A 99 2.31 -2.75 -10.88
N LEU A 100 2.54 -4.03 -10.68
CA LEU A 100 1.51 -5.00 -10.29
C LEU A 100 0.94 -4.66 -8.91
N TYR A 101 1.82 -4.37 -7.95
CA TYR A 101 1.37 -3.97 -6.62
C TYR A 101 0.65 -2.62 -6.65
N GLY A 102 1.11 -1.65 -7.44
CA GLY A 102 0.48 -0.34 -7.60
C GLY A 102 -0.96 -0.43 -8.12
N ARG A 103 -1.27 -1.40 -8.98
CA ARG A 103 -2.67 -1.67 -9.42
C ARG A 103 -3.52 -2.17 -8.25
N LEU A 104 -3.01 -3.11 -7.46
CA LEU A 104 -3.69 -3.62 -6.27
C LEU A 104 -3.88 -2.50 -5.24
N SER A 105 -2.84 -1.74 -4.94
CA SER A 105 -2.87 -0.59 -4.04
C SER A 105 -3.89 0.47 -4.49
N SER A 106 -3.94 0.78 -5.79
CA SER A 106 -4.93 1.71 -6.35
C SER A 106 -6.37 1.17 -6.23
N PHE A 107 -6.56 -0.12 -6.40
CA PHE A 107 -7.87 -0.76 -6.18
C PHE A 107 -8.29 -0.63 -4.72
N ILE A 108 -7.42 -0.97 -3.77
CA ILE A 108 -7.68 -0.82 -2.34
C ILE A 108 -7.97 0.64 -1.97
N GLY A 109 -7.21 1.59 -2.53
CA GLY A 109 -7.44 3.02 -2.31
C GLY A 109 -8.84 3.46 -2.75
N ARG A 110 -9.33 2.97 -3.91
CA ARG A 110 -10.69 3.25 -4.37
C ARG A 110 -11.74 2.61 -3.46
N CYS A 111 -11.55 1.35 -3.06
CA CYS A 111 -12.45 0.68 -2.11
C CYS A 111 -12.50 1.44 -0.79
N THR A 112 -11.36 1.86 -0.26
CA THR A 112 -11.28 2.65 0.97
C THR A 112 -12.00 3.98 0.81
N GLN A 113 -11.75 4.71 -0.28
CA GLN A 113 -12.40 6.00 -0.51
C GLN A 113 -13.92 5.87 -0.65
N SER A 114 -14.43 4.75 -1.16
CA SER A 114 -15.88 4.53 -1.28
C SER A 114 -16.59 4.35 0.08
N LEU A 115 -15.85 4.08 1.15
CA LEU A 115 -16.36 4.01 2.53
C LEU A 115 -16.38 5.36 3.24
N LEU A 116 -15.77 6.37 2.64
CA LEU A 116 -15.53 7.68 3.23
C LEU A 116 -16.25 8.78 2.44
N ASP A 117 -16.86 9.73 3.15
CA ASP A 117 -17.34 10.95 2.51
C ASP A 117 -16.13 11.77 2.01
N PRO A 118 -16.05 12.08 0.69
CA PRO A 118 -14.94 12.87 0.15
C PRO A 118 -14.88 14.32 0.70
N ASN A 119 -15.93 14.81 1.35
CA ASN A 119 -15.91 16.09 2.05
C ASN A 119 -15.39 15.99 3.49
N GLU A 120 -15.29 14.80 4.04
CA GLU A 120 -14.83 14.52 5.41
C GLU A 120 -13.44 13.88 5.42
N ALA A 121 -13.17 12.94 4.48
CA ALA A 121 -11.92 12.19 4.51
C ALA A 121 -11.41 11.81 3.11
N ARG A 122 -10.09 11.74 3.00
CA ARG A 122 -9.39 11.33 1.78
C ARG A 122 -8.34 10.28 2.08
N THR A 123 -8.34 9.24 1.25
CA THR A 123 -7.32 8.19 1.25
C THR A 123 -6.32 8.44 0.14
N GLN A 124 -5.04 8.34 0.47
CA GLN A 124 -3.92 8.30 -0.47
C GLN A 124 -3.03 7.13 -0.10
N ILE A 125 -2.56 6.37 -1.07
CA ILE A 125 -1.69 5.23 -0.80
C ILE A 125 -0.41 5.41 -1.61
N TYR A 126 0.71 5.56 -0.89
CA TYR A 126 2.03 5.58 -1.49
C TYR A 126 2.62 4.17 -1.42
N THR A 127 2.46 3.41 -2.50
CA THR A 127 2.84 1.99 -2.58
C THR A 127 2.11 1.16 -1.52
N ASP A 128 2.74 0.88 -0.38
CA ASP A 128 2.24 0.10 0.75
C ASP A 128 1.93 0.94 2.01
N ASP A 129 2.11 2.26 1.91
CA ASP A 129 1.89 3.21 3.00
C ASP A 129 0.60 4.03 2.77
N PRO A 130 -0.55 3.60 3.28
CA PRO A 130 -1.77 4.39 3.22
C PRO A 130 -1.75 5.54 4.22
N ILE A 131 -2.21 6.70 3.76
CA ILE A 131 -2.44 7.91 4.54
C ILE A 131 -3.90 8.30 4.38
N ILE A 132 -4.60 8.49 5.48
CA ILE A 132 -5.97 9.02 5.49
C ILE A 132 -5.97 10.35 6.22
N SER A 133 -6.41 11.39 5.52
CA SER A 133 -6.64 12.71 6.10
C SER A 133 -8.12 12.84 6.43
N ILE A 134 -8.48 13.19 7.67
CA ILE A 134 -9.86 13.22 8.17
C ILE A 134 -10.11 14.57 8.84
N LEU A 135 -11.06 15.34 8.34
CA LEU A 135 -11.54 16.58 8.96
C LEU A 135 -12.79 16.27 9.77
N ALA A 136 -12.64 16.09 11.06
CA ALA A 136 -13.73 15.69 11.95
C ALA A 136 -13.35 15.87 13.42
N THR A 137 -14.32 15.69 14.31
CA THR A 137 -14.05 15.51 15.75
C THR A 137 -13.19 14.25 15.96
N GLU A 138 -12.41 14.22 17.04
CA GLU A 138 -11.56 13.06 17.37
C GLU A 138 -12.34 11.74 17.40
N LYS A 139 -13.53 11.76 18.03
CA LYS A 139 -14.41 10.57 18.11
C LYS A 139 -14.81 10.05 16.73
N ARG A 140 -15.16 10.96 15.82
CA ARG A 140 -15.55 10.61 14.45
C ARG A 140 -14.35 10.12 13.65
N ALA A 141 -13.20 10.76 13.79
CA ALA A 141 -11.96 10.34 13.12
C ALA A 141 -11.55 8.93 13.55
N LYS A 142 -11.57 8.62 14.85
CA LYS A 142 -11.31 7.25 15.35
C LYS A 142 -12.32 6.22 14.84
N PHE A 143 -13.58 6.59 14.70
CA PHE A 143 -14.60 5.70 14.14
C PHE A 143 -14.32 5.39 12.65
N LEU A 144 -13.99 6.41 11.85
CA LEU A 144 -13.64 6.21 10.42
C LEU A 144 -12.37 5.39 10.28
N MET A 145 -11.34 5.65 11.09
CA MET A 145 -10.13 4.84 11.14
C MET A 145 -10.45 3.36 11.42
N ALA A 146 -11.33 3.08 12.38
CA ALA A 146 -11.73 1.71 12.72
C ALA A 146 -12.44 1.02 11.54
N ILE A 147 -13.37 1.70 10.86
CA ILE A 147 -14.06 1.18 9.67
C ILE A 147 -13.07 0.80 8.59
N VAL A 148 -12.16 1.72 8.27
CA VAL A 148 -11.15 1.49 7.21
C VAL A 148 -10.22 0.33 7.58
N THR A 149 -9.76 0.30 8.82
CA THR A 149 -8.91 -0.79 9.33
C THR A 149 -9.61 -2.15 9.20
N MET A 150 -10.88 -2.24 9.61
CA MET A 150 -11.66 -3.48 9.47
C MET A 150 -11.86 -3.87 8.01
N ALA A 151 -12.11 -2.90 7.13
CA ALA A 151 -12.25 -3.16 5.69
C ALA A 151 -10.94 -3.72 5.09
N TRP A 152 -9.79 -3.16 5.42
CA TRP A 152 -8.50 -3.68 4.96
C TRP A 152 -8.23 -5.11 5.45
N LEU A 153 -8.50 -5.38 6.74
CA LEU A 153 -8.37 -6.72 7.29
C LEU A 153 -9.33 -7.72 6.62
N ALA A 154 -10.58 -7.31 6.37
CA ALA A 154 -11.55 -8.13 5.65
C ALA A 154 -11.15 -8.42 4.20
N LEU A 155 -10.41 -7.51 3.56
CA LEU A 155 -9.83 -7.69 2.23
C LEU A 155 -8.52 -8.50 2.24
N GLY A 156 -8.07 -8.97 3.41
CA GLY A 156 -6.88 -9.81 3.57
C GLY A 156 -5.56 -9.02 3.61
N PHE A 157 -5.61 -7.72 3.92
CA PHE A 157 -4.42 -6.90 4.11
C PHE A 157 -4.03 -6.90 5.59
N ASP A 158 -2.92 -7.55 5.91
CA ASP A 158 -2.34 -7.49 7.25
C ASP A 158 -1.63 -6.16 7.45
N MET A 159 -1.75 -5.61 8.64
CA MET A 159 -1.22 -4.30 8.98
C MET A 159 -0.14 -4.39 10.06
N ALA A 160 0.90 -3.59 9.91
CA ALA A 160 1.91 -3.42 10.92
C ALA A 160 1.44 -2.43 12.00
N PHE A 161 0.50 -2.85 12.87
CA PHE A 161 -0.11 -1.98 13.90
C PHE A 161 0.90 -1.25 14.78
N HIS A 162 2.08 -1.86 15.02
CA HIS A 162 3.15 -1.23 15.80
C HIS A 162 3.78 0.00 15.13
N LYS A 163 3.53 0.19 13.83
CA LYS A 163 3.97 1.37 13.06
C LYS A 163 2.81 2.36 12.82
N ALA A 164 1.58 1.95 13.09
CA ALA A 164 0.43 2.81 12.83
C ALA A 164 0.50 4.07 13.71
N GLN A 165 0.20 5.20 13.09
CA GLN A 165 0.19 6.51 13.72
C GLN A 165 -1.16 7.18 13.51
N PHE A 166 -1.66 7.80 14.56
CA PHE A 166 -2.88 8.61 14.54
C PHE A 166 -2.63 9.89 15.33
N GLY A 167 -2.87 11.04 14.69
CA GLY A 167 -2.63 12.34 15.30
C GLY A 167 -3.10 13.50 14.39
N HIS A 168 -2.93 14.72 14.86
CA HIS A 168 -3.26 15.97 14.16
C HIS A 168 -2.09 16.93 14.21
#